data_77692a3ab7a5d6a68195f66246bfaa86
#
_entry.id   77692a3ab7a5d6a68195f66246bfaa86
#
_cell.length_a   1.000
_cell.length_b   1.000
_cell.length_c   1.000
_cell.angle_alpha   90.00
_cell.angle_beta   90.00
_cell.angle_gamma   90.00
#
_symmetry.space_group_name_H-M   'P 1'
#
loop_
_entity.id
_entity.type
_entity.pdbx_description
1 polymer ?
#
loop_
_entity_poly.entity_id
_entity_poly.type
_entity_poly.pdbx_seq_one_letter_code
_entity_poly.pdbx_strand_id
1 'polypeptide(L)'
;CALAEWKFGAGKGTKNMVFLTFGTGLGAGLILNGKLYTGTNDNAGELGHIRLSDFGPIGYGKKGSFEGFASGGGIAQLSKMYVMEKLQTGQKVEWCTLQELDQLTARKVAEEAAKGDKLAQSIYETSAIYLGKGLSMVIDILNPEVIVIGGIYTRNKNMMEPIMQKIIDQEALSCANRVCKVKPAALGEQIGDYAALSVAANLTD
;
A
#
# COMPACT_ATOMS: atom_id res chain seq x y z
N CYS A 1 -0.60 -3.57 -14.77
CA CYS A 1 -0.79 -2.26 -14.10
C CYS A 1 0.51 -1.43 -14.08
N ALA A 2 1.67 -2.00 -13.68
CA ALA A 2 2.94 -1.25 -13.67
C ALA A 2 3.29 -0.65 -15.03
N LEU A 3 3.25 -1.45 -16.10
CA LEU A 3 3.47 -0.98 -17.48
C LEU A 3 2.49 0.12 -17.89
N ALA A 4 1.23 0.01 -17.49
CA ALA A 4 0.20 1.00 -17.80
C ALA A 4 0.49 2.35 -17.14
N GLU A 5 0.74 2.38 -15.83
CA GLU A 5 1.09 3.60 -15.10
C GLU A 5 2.43 4.18 -15.57
N TRP A 6 3.37 3.34 -15.98
CA TRP A 6 4.64 3.81 -16.54
C TRP A 6 4.49 4.43 -17.93
N LYS A 7 3.74 3.78 -18.85
CA LYS A 7 3.57 4.28 -20.22
C LYS A 7 2.57 5.45 -20.30
N PHE A 8 1.50 5.42 -19.53
CA PHE A 8 0.34 6.31 -19.71
C PHE A 8 -0.07 7.09 -18.46
N GLY A 9 0.40 6.70 -17.26
CA GLY A 9 -0.03 7.26 -16.00
C GLY A 9 1.02 8.06 -15.24
N ALA A 10 1.01 7.93 -13.91
CA ALA A 10 1.82 8.72 -12.98
C ALA A 10 3.34 8.48 -13.09
N GLY A 11 3.76 7.37 -13.71
CA GLY A 11 5.16 7.01 -13.94
C GLY A 11 5.73 7.44 -15.28
N LYS A 12 4.93 8.11 -16.14
CA LYS A 12 5.37 8.49 -17.48
C LYS A 12 6.65 9.34 -17.47
N GLY A 13 7.60 8.94 -18.30
CA GLY A 13 8.89 9.64 -18.48
C GLY A 13 9.98 9.24 -17.49
N THR A 14 9.72 8.35 -16.54
CA THR A 14 10.72 7.81 -15.62
C THR A 14 11.39 6.55 -16.15
N LYS A 15 12.61 6.27 -15.70
CA LYS A 15 13.33 5.02 -16.01
C LYS A 15 13.24 4.00 -14.89
N ASN A 16 13.07 4.47 -13.65
CA ASN A 16 12.99 3.61 -12.46
C ASN A 16 11.71 3.93 -11.69
N MET A 17 10.75 3.04 -11.75
CA MET A 17 9.45 3.18 -11.11
C MET A 17 9.07 1.90 -10.38
N VAL A 18 8.48 2.05 -9.22
CA VAL A 18 7.78 0.97 -8.51
C VAL A 18 6.29 1.27 -8.52
N PHE A 19 5.49 0.33 -8.97
CA PHE A 19 4.03 0.39 -8.84
C PHE A 19 3.59 -0.53 -7.71
N LEU A 20 2.74 -0.02 -6.82
CA LEU A 20 2.11 -0.79 -5.76
C LEU A 20 0.59 -0.83 -5.96
N THR A 21 0.03 -2.03 -5.97
CA THR A 21 -1.42 -2.21 -5.88
C THR A 21 -1.82 -2.41 -4.42
N PHE A 22 -2.40 -1.39 -3.81
CA PHE A 22 -2.94 -1.43 -2.46
C PHE A 22 -4.43 -1.78 -2.54
N GLY A 23 -4.71 -3.07 -2.81
CA GLY A 23 -6.05 -3.64 -2.97
C GLY A 23 -6.43 -4.54 -1.79
N THR A 24 -7.07 -5.68 -2.06
CA THR A 24 -7.33 -6.73 -1.06
C THR A 24 -6.02 -7.23 -0.46
N GLY A 25 -4.99 -7.42 -1.30
CA GLY A 25 -3.60 -7.66 -0.94
C GLY A 25 -2.70 -6.49 -1.33
N LEU A 26 -1.37 -6.70 -1.26
CA LEU A 26 -0.33 -5.77 -1.67
C LEU A 26 0.62 -6.44 -2.64
N GLY A 27 0.53 -6.09 -3.91
CA GLY A 27 1.48 -6.52 -4.94
C GLY A 27 2.29 -5.36 -5.49
N ALA A 28 3.41 -5.65 -6.15
CA ALA A 28 4.19 -4.64 -6.82
C ALA A 28 4.61 -5.05 -8.23
N GLY A 29 4.91 -4.05 -9.06
CA GLY A 29 5.56 -4.23 -10.36
C GLY A 29 6.72 -3.24 -10.49
N LEU A 30 7.83 -3.71 -11.04
CA LEU A 30 9.08 -2.97 -11.07
C LEU A 30 9.43 -2.59 -12.52
N ILE A 31 9.67 -1.30 -12.75
CA ILE A 31 10.31 -0.81 -13.97
C ILE A 31 11.71 -0.35 -13.57
N LEU A 32 12.73 -0.99 -14.09
CA LEU A 32 14.13 -0.69 -13.79
C LEU A 32 14.88 -0.42 -15.11
N ASN A 33 15.56 0.71 -15.17
CA ASN A 33 16.29 1.14 -16.37
C ASN A 33 15.40 1.20 -17.64
N GLY A 34 14.14 1.58 -17.48
CA GLY A 34 13.18 1.67 -18.58
C GLY A 34 12.67 0.31 -19.10
N LYS A 35 12.76 -0.75 -18.29
CA LYS A 35 12.28 -2.09 -18.63
C LYS A 35 11.52 -2.70 -17.48
N LEU A 36 10.49 -3.49 -17.79
CA LEU A 36 9.82 -4.33 -16.81
C LEU A 36 10.81 -5.35 -16.25
N TYR A 37 10.96 -5.37 -14.94
CA TYR A 37 11.83 -6.33 -14.27
C TYR A 37 10.98 -7.42 -13.61
N THR A 38 11.14 -8.65 -14.04
CA THR A 38 10.36 -9.81 -13.57
C THR A 38 11.16 -10.74 -12.64
N GLY A 39 12.50 -10.59 -12.63
CA GLY A 39 13.38 -11.48 -11.86
C GLY A 39 13.64 -12.80 -12.57
N THR A 40 14.17 -13.76 -11.83
CA THR A 40 14.62 -15.06 -12.39
C THR A 40 13.47 -15.99 -12.74
N ASN A 41 12.37 -15.92 -12.01
CA ASN A 41 11.20 -16.81 -12.13
C ASN A 41 9.87 -16.04 -12.11
N ASP A 42 9.90 -14.80 -12.61
CA ASP A 42 8.76 -13.88 -12.72
C ASP A 42 8.12 -13.45 -11.38
N ASN A 43 8.83 -13.65 -10.26
CA ASN A 43 8.37 -13.27 -8.92
C ASN A 43 9.07 -12.01 -8.37
N ALA A 44 9.67 -11.18 -9.21
CA ALA A 44 10.17 -9.89 -8.74
C ALA A 44 9.00 -8.96 -8.38
N GLY A 45 9.15 -8.23 -7.27
CA GLY A 45 8.11 -7.32 -6.81
C GLY A 45 7.20 -7.88 -5.72
N GLU A 46 7.51 -9.05 -5.15
CA GLU A 46 6.79 -9.61 -3.99
C GLU A 46 7.05 -8.83 -2.69
N LEU A 47 6.94 -7.49 -2.77
CA LEU A 47 7.20 -6.57 -1.67
C LEU A 47 6.22 -6.79 -0.50
N GLY A 48 4.99 -7.19 -0.80
CA GLY A 48 3.98 -7.51 0.23
C GLY A 48 4.42 -8.58 1.21
N HIS A 49 5.35 -9.46 0.79
CA HIS A 49 5.85 -10.56 1.60
C HIS A 49 7.04 -10.17 2.51
N ILE A 50 7.54 -8.94 2.46
CA ILE A 50 8.58 -8.46 3.37
C ILE A 50 8.02 -8.39 4.80
N ARG A 51 8.76 -8.92 5.78
CA ARG A 51 8.39 -8.80 7.19
C ARG A 51 8.79 -7.43 7.72
N LEU A 52 7.82 -6.68 8.25
CA LEU A 52 8.03 -5.37 8.85
C LEU A 52 7.97 -5.40 10.39
N SER A 53 7.39 -6.48 10.96
CA SER A 53 7.24 -6.63 12.42
C SER A 53 7.13 -8.10 12.80
N ASP A 54 7.53 -8.44 14.02
CA ASP A 54 7.38 -9.79 14.59
C ASP A 54 5.94 -10.11 15.01
N PHE A 55 5.09 -9.08 15.08
CA PHE A 55 3.66 -9.19 15.40
C PHE A 55 2.82 -8.40 14.40
N GLY A 56 1.51 -8.60 14.44
CA GLY A 56 0.57 -7.86 13.60
C GLY A 56 -0.24 -8.75 12.66
N PRO A 57 -0.92 -8.15 11.68
CA PRO A 57 -1.77 -8.86 10.74
C PRO A 57 -0.98 -9.84 9.86
N ILE A 58 -1.71 -10.79 9.28
CA ILE A 58 -1.16 -11.80 8.38
C ILE A 58 -1.47 -11.39 6.94
N GLY A 59 -0.43 -11.28 6.10
CA GLY A 59 -0.56 -11.18 4.66
C GLY A 59 0.15 -12.35 4.00
N TYR A 60 -0.53 -13.05 3.10
CA TYR A 60 -0.05 -14.21 2.37
C TYR A 60 0.70 -15.23 3.26
N GLY A 61 0.05 -15.62 4.38
CA GLY A 61 0.59 -16.57 5.34
C GLY A 61 1.71 -16.07 6.25
N LYS A 62 2.18 -14.82 6.10
CA LYS A 62 3.25 -14.25 6.91
C LYS A 62 2.73 -13.18 7.87
N LYS A 63 2.87 -13.43 9.16
CA LYS A 63 2.55 -12.50 10.23
C LYS A 63 3.48 -11.29 10.20
N GLY A 64 2.92 -10.08 10.39
CA GLY A 64 3.69 -8.83 10.41
C GLY A 64 4.33 -8.48 9.08
N SER A 65 3.79 -8.97 7.95
CA SER A 65 4.26 -8.65 6.62
C SER A 65 3.80 -7.26 6.16
N PHE A 66 4.44 -6.73 5.15
CA PHE A 66 4.06 -5.46 4.54
C PHE A 66 2.59 -5.51 4.06
N GLU A 67 2.19 -6.57 3.37
CA GLU A 67 0.79 -6.79 2.99
C GLU A 67 -0.14 -6.86 4.20
N GLY A 68 0.28 -7.51 5.29
CA GLY A 68 -0.50 -7.59 6.51
C GLY A 68 -0.86 -6.21 7.07
N PHE A 69 0.01 -5.21 6.96
CA PHE A 69 -0.27 -3.85 7.43
C PHE A 69 -0.85 -2.94 6.35
N ALA A 70 -0.43 -3.09 5.10
CA ALA A 70 -0.72 -2.16 4.00
C ALA A 70 -1.56 -2.83 2.90
N SER A 71 -2.67 -3.45 3.28
CA SER A 71 -3.67 -3.99 2.36
C SER A 71 -5.07 -3.88 2.94
N GLY A 72 -6.10 -4.06 2.10
CA GLY A 72 -7.49 -4.09 2.57
C GLY A 72 -7.77 -5.22 3.55
N GLY A 73 -7.21 -6.41 3.28
CA GLY A 73 -7.28 -7.53 4.21
C GLY A 73 -6.54 -7.27 5.51
N GLY A 74 -5.38 -6.60 5.43
CA GLY A 74 -4.60 -6.21 6.59
C GLY A 74 -5.30 -5.16 7.45
N ILE A 75 -5.87 -4.11 6.84
CA ILE A 75 -6.65 -3.10 7.56
C ILE A 75 -7.87 -3.73 8.26
N ALA A 76 -8.55 -4.69 7.62
CA ALA A 76 -9.65 -5.42 8.23
C ALA A 76 -9.18 -6.22 9.47
N GLN A 77 -8.03 -6.88 9.40
CA GLN A 77 -7.44 -7.59 10.55
C GLN A 77 -7.02 -6.62 11.67
N LEU A 78 -6.35 -5.51 11.35
CA LEU A 78 -6.02 -4.45 12.31
C LEU A 78 -7.28 -3.94 13.01
N SER A 79 -8.35 -3.73 12.25
CA SER A 79 -9.62 -3.26 12.79
C SER A 79 -10.19 -4.22 13.82
N LYS A 80 -10.19 -5.53 13.52
CA LYS A 80 -10.61 -6.55 14.48
C LYS A 80 -9.78 -6.52 15.77
N MET A 81 -8.46 -6.38 15.64
CA MET A 81 -7.56 -6.33 16.79
C MET A 81 -7.86 -5.10 17.68
N TYR A 82 -7.98 -3.93 17.08
CA TYR A 82 -8.21 -2.67 17.80
C TYR A 82 -9.61 -2.58 18.44
N VAL A 83 -10.64 -3.02 17.69
CA VAL A 83 -12.02 -3.06 18.23
C VAL A 83 -12.11 -4.08 19.37
N MET A 84 -11.53 -5.28 19.20
CA MET A 84 -11.51 -6.29 20.24
C MET A 84 -10.84 -5.80 21.53
N GLU A 85 -9.68 -5.13 21.42
CA GLU A 85 -8.99 -4.52 22.55
C GLU A 85 -9.89 -3.54 23.30
N LYS A 86 -10.59 -2.66 22.57
CA LYS A 86 -11.54 -1.70 23.18
C LYS A 86 -12.67 -2.41 23.92
N LEU A 87 -13.30 -3.39 23.28
CA LEU A 87 -14.41 -4.15 23.87
C LEU A 87 -13.97 -4.94 25.11
N GLN A 88 -12.79 -5.56 25.08
CA GLN A 88 -12.24 -6.32 26.21
C GLN A 88 -11.88 -5.42 27.40
N THR A 89 -11.54 -4.16 27.16
CA THR A 89 -11.30 -3.16 28.23
C THR A 89 -12.58 -2.47 28.71
N GLY A 90 -13.76 -2.95 28.28
CA GLY A 90 -15.07 -2.41 28.69
C GLY A 90 -15.46 -1.11 27.98
N GLN A 91 -14.72 -0.71 26.95
CA GLN A 91 -15.04 0.48 26.16
C GLN A 91 -16.01 0.12 25.02
N LYS A 92 -16.97 0.98 24.76
CA LYS A 92 -17.93 0.80 23.66
C LYS A 92 -17.34 1.34 22.36
N VAL A 93 -17.56 0.61 21.26
CA VAL A 93 -17.29 1.05 19.90
C VAL A 93 -18.63 1.20 19.17
N GLU A 94 -19.02 2.44 18.87
CA GLU A 94 -20.38 2.75 18.38
C GLU A 94 -20.68 2.12 17.00
N TRP A 95 -19.67 1.90 16.19
CA TRP A 95 -19.80 1.43 14.81
C TRP A 95 -19.51 -0.07 14.60
N CYS A 96 -19.21 -0.81 15.70
CA CYS A 96 -18.94 -2.24 15.62
C CYS A 96 -19.16 -2.94 16.97
N THR A 97 -19.96 -3.98 16.97
CA THR A 97 -20.18 -4.89 18.08
C THR A 97 -19.29 -6.14 17.96
N LEU A 98 -19.25 -6.96 19.01
CA LEU A 98 -18.49 -8.21 19.02
C LEU A 98 -18.95 -9.17 17.89
N GLN A 99 -20.24 -9.19 17.59
CA GLN A 99 -20.83 -10.04 16.56
C GLN A 99 -20.51 -9.58 15.14
N GLU A 100 -20.15 -8.32 14.98
CA GLU A 100 -19.86 -7.69 13.67
C GLU A 100 -18.39 -7.68 13.30
N LEU A 101 -17.49 -8.13 14.18
CA LEU A 101 -16.04 -8.12 13.96
C LEU A 101 -15.63 -8.75 12.62
N ASP A 102 -16.27 -9.87 12.25
CA ASP A 102 -15.94 -10.57 11.00
C ASP A 102 -16.43 -9.87 9.74
N GLN A 103 -17.28 -8.87 9.88
CA GLN A 103 -17.80 -8.05 8.78
C GLN A 103 -16.97 -6.77 8.54
N LEU A 104 -15.96 -6.52 9.38
CA LEU A 104 -15.11 -5.34 9.24
C LEU A 104 -14.31 -5.37 7.95
N THR A 105 -14.37 -4.26 7.22
CA THR A 105 -13.64 -4.03 5.97
C THR A 105 -12.87 -2.72 6.05
N ALA A 106 -11.80 -2.60 5.25
CA ALA A 106 -11.06 -1.34 5.12
C ALA A 106 -11.98 -0.17 4.73
N ARG A 107 -13.00 -0.41 3.90
CA ARG A 107 -13.98 0.61 3.50
C ARG A 107 -14.79 1.10 4.68
N LYS A 108 -15.36 0.20 5.48
CA LYS A 108 -16.15 0.57 6.67
C LYS A 108 -15.31 1.43 7.63
N VAL A 109 -14.06 1.03 7.88
CA VAL A 109 -13.16 1.78 8.75
C VAL A 109 -12.82 3.15 8.17
N ALA A 110 -12.63 3.27 6.85
CA ALA A 110 -12.40 4.56 6.19
C ALA A 110 -13.61 5.51 6.35
N GLU A 111 -14.81 4.98 6.22
CA GLU A 111 -16.06 5.74 6.40
C GLU A 111 -16.18 6.27 7.84
N GLU A 112 -15.87 5.47 8.85
CA GLU A 112 -15.90 5.91 10.25
C GLU A 112 -14.76 6.90 10.58
N ALA A 113 -13.56 6.66 10.03
CA ALA A 113 -12.44 7.60 10.16
C ALA A 113 -12.77 8.99 9.57
N ALA A 114 -13.45 9.02 8.42
CA ALA A 114 -13.90 10.25 7.78
C ALA A 114 -14.97 11.01 8.60
N LYS A 115 -15.76 10.30 9.41
CA LYS A 115 -16.72 10.90 10.38
C LYS A 115 -16.00 11.43 11.63
N GLY A 116 -14.71 11.22 11.78
CA GLY A 116 -13.90 11.70 12.90
C GLY A 116 -13.70 10.69 14.02
N ASP A 117 -14.11 9.43 13.85
CA ASP A 117 -13.89 8.38 14.85
C ASP A 117 -12.40 8.15 15.08
N LYS A 118 -11.96 8.28 16.33
CA LYS A 118 -10.54 8.22 16.71
C LYS A 118 -9.94 6.82 16.60
N LEU A 119 -10.73 5.80 16.88
CA LEU A 119 -10.28 4.41 16.74
C LEU A 119 -10.08 4.06 15.28
N ALA A 120 -11.02 4.42 14.41
CA ALA A 120 -10.91 4.20 12.99
C ALA A 120 -9.72 4.98 12.38
N GLN A 121 -9.49 6.22 12.84
CA GLN A 121 -8.32 7.02 12.45
C GLN A 121 -7.02 6.34 12.87
N SER A 122 -6.91 5.82 14.11
CA SER A 122 -5.69 5.15 14.61
C SER A 122 -5.38 3.85 13.85
N ILE A 123 -6.38 3.14 13.34
CA ILE A 123 -6.20 1.97 12.49
C ILE A 123 -5.54 2.36 11.16
N TYR A 124 -6.03 3.41 10.51
CA TYR A 124 -5.42 3.92 9.27
C TYR A 124 -4.04 4.55 9.52
N GLU A 125 -3.84 5.21 10.65
CA GLU A 125 -2.52 5.71 11.07
C GLU A 125 -1.51 4.58 11.16
N THR A 126 -1.87 3.47 11.83
CA THR A 126 -1.00 2.28 11.92
C THR A 126 -0.67 1.74 10.53
N SER A 127 -1.66 1.59 9.65
CA SER A 127 -1.43 1.16 8.27
C SER A 127 -0.50 2.12 7.52
N ALA A 128 -0.67 3.44 7.67
CA ALA A 128 0.16 4.46 7.03
C ALA A 128 1.61 4.46 7.55
N ILE A 129 1.83 4.23 8.85
CA ILE A 129 3.16 4.08 9.44
C ILE A 129 3.90 2.90 8.80
N TYR A 130 3.27 1.74 8.72
CA TYR A 130 3.89 0.56 8.13
C TYR A 130 4.02 0.66 6.61
N LEU A 131 3.11 1.38 5.93
CA LEU A 131 3.29 1.74 4.53
C LEU A 131 4.58 2.56 4.37
N GLY A 132 4.79 3.59 5.18
CA GLY A 132 6.00 4.41 5.16
C GLY A 132 7.27 3.58 5.39
N LYS A 133 7.29 2.69 6.38
CA LYS A 133 8.42 1.79 6.64
C LYS A 133 8.75 0.88 5.45
N GLY A 134 7.74 0.27 4.86
CA GLY A 134 7.94 -0.58 3.68
C GLY A 134 8.45 0.21 2.48
N LEU A 135 7.91 1.42 2.26
CA LEU A 135 8.38 2.30 1.17
C LEU A 135 9.80 2.78 1.38
N SER A 136 10.21 3.07 2.62
CA SER A 136 11.61 3.44 2.93
C SER A 136 12.59 2.36 2.52
N MET A 137 12.27 1.08 2.81
CA MET A 137 13.09 -0.05 2.35
C MET A 137 13.16 -0.12 0.82
N VAL A 138 12.05 0.11 0.14
CA VAL A 138 11.99 0.12 -1.34
C VAL A 138 12.84 1.26 -1.90
N ILE A 139 12.78 2.45 -1.31
CA ILE A 139 13.58 3.62 -1.69
C ILE A 139 15.07 3.31 -1.55
N ASP A 140 15.48 2.75 -0.43
CA ASP A 140 16.89 2.47 -0.14
C ASP A 140 17.46 1.32 -1.00
N ILE A 141 16.65 0.32 -1.32
CA ILE A 141 17.10 -0.84 -2.10
C ILE A 141 17.11 -0.55 -3.60
N LEU A 142 16.06 0.11 -4.12
CA LEU A 142 15.86 0.27 -5.56
C LEU A 142 16.16 1.68 -6.07
N ASN A 143 16.21 2.68 -5.18
CA ASN A 143 16.42 4.08 -5.50
C ASN A 143 15.59 4.56 -6.71
N PRO A 144 14.25 4.40 -6.69
CA PRO A 144 13.40 4.74 -7.82
C PRO A 144 13.16 6.24 -7.92
N GLU A 145 12.84 6.73 -9.12
CA GLU A 145 12.41 8.12 -9.35
C GLU A 145 10.98 8.36 -8.84
N VAL A 146 10.16 7.30 -8.90
CA VAL A 146 8.76 7.39 -8.45
C VAL A 146 8.25 6.04 -7.92
N ILE A 147 7.45 6.12 -6.87
CA ILE A 147 6.61 5.02 -6.39
C ILE A 147 5.16 5.44 -6.64
N VAL A 148 4.43 4.64 -7.43
CA VAL A 148 3.04 4.89 -7.77
C VAL A 148 2.16 3.91 -7.00
N ILE A 149 1.19 4.41 -6.23
CA ILE A 149 0.33 3.57 -5.38
C ILE A 149 -1.12 3.69 -5.82
N GLY A 150 -1.74 2.55 -6.18
CA GLY A 150 -3.14 2.46 -6.56
C GLY A 150 -4.08 2.00 -5.43
N GLY A 151 -5.36 1.91 -5.75
CA GLY A 151 -6.37 1.27 -4.90
C GLY A 151 -6.78 2.05 -3.66
N ILE A 152 -6.66 1.44 -2.49
CA ILE A 152 -7.11 2.01 -1.21
C ILE A 152 -6.36 3.31 -0.88
N TYR A 153 -5.07 3.37 -1.16
CA TYR A 153 -4.26 4.57 -0.94
C TYR A 153 -4.82 5.78 -1.69
N THR A 154 -5.14 5.61 -2.98
CA THR A 154 -5.66 6.72 -3.81
C THR A 154 -6.92 7.33 -3.21
N ARG A 155 -7.81 6.52 -2.66
CA ARG A 155 -9.07 6.97 -2.03
C ARG A 155 -8.86 7.61 -0.66
N ASN A 156 -7.82 7.21 0.07
CA ASN A 156 -7.55 7.64 1.45
C ASN A 156 -6.26 8.45 1.57
N LYS A 157 -5.76 8.98 0.45
CA LYS A 157 -4.49 9.70 0.36
C LYS A 157 -4.37 10.80 1.41
N ASN A 158 -5.37 11.64 1.55
CA ASN A 158 -5.33 12.78 2.46
C ASN A 158 -5.11 12.38 3.92
N MET A 159 -5.57 11.20 4.32
CA MET A 159 -5.39 10.66 5.66
C MET A 159 -4.04 9.95 5.83
N MET A 160 -3.60 9.21 4.80
CA MET A 160 -2.42 8.36 4.89
C MET A 160 -1.11 9.06 4.53
N GLU A 161 -1.12 9.95 3.52
CA GLU A 161 0.08 10.56 2.97
C GLU A 161 0.92 11.35 3.98
N PRO A 162 0.35 12.23 4.84
CA PRO A 162 1.15 12.99 5.79
C PRO A 162 1.90 12.11 6.78
N ILE A 163 1.27 11.00 7.21
CA ILE A 163 1.85 10.05 8.17
C ILE A 163 2.93 9.22 7.48
N MET A 164 2.59 8.63 6.33
CA MET A 164 3.51 7.85 5.50
C MET A 164 4.76 8.65 5.14
N GLN A 165 4.59 9.91 4.66
CA GLN A 165 5.72 10.74 4.25
C GLN A 165 6.63 11.07 5.43
N LYS A 166 6.07 11.38 6.61
CA LYS A 166 6.86 11.60 7.82
C LYS A 166 7.73 10.38 8.16
N ILE A 167 7.20 9.16 8.01
CA ILE A 167 7.97 7.94 8.26
C ILE A 167 9.07 7.76 7.19
N ILE A 168 8.77 8.01 5.92
CA ILE A 168 9.77 7.96 4.85
C ILE A 168 10.92 8.95 5.13
N ASP A 169 10.60 10.17 5.55
CA ASP A 169 11.60 11.19 5.85
C ASP A 169 12.50 10.83 7.05
N GLN A 170 12.01 10.00 7.96
CA GLN A 170 12.74 9.52 9.13
C GLN A 170 13.59 8.26 8.87
N GLU A 171 13.07 7.34 8.02
CA GLU A 171 13.61 6.00 7.86
C GLU A 171 14.48 5.84 6.61
N ALA A 172 14.13 6.52 5.50
CA ALA A 172 14.87 6.38 4.26
C ALA A 172 16.15 7.21 4.23
N LEU A 173 17.18 6.70 3.55
CA LEU A 173 18.41 7.44 3.31
C LEU A 173 18.12 8.76 2.59
N SER A 174 18.51 9.88 3.17
CA SER A 174 18.10 11.22 2.71
C SER A 174 18.47 11.52 1.25
N CYS A 175 19.58 11.00 0.74
CA CYS A 175 19.97 11.18 -0.66
C CYS A 175 19.07 10.36 -1.62
N ALA A 176 18.59 9.19 -1.23
CA ALA A 176 17.67 8.37 -2.00
C ALA A 176 16.24 8.97 -1.94
N ASN A 177 15.79 9.39 -0.75
CA ASN A 177 14.48 10.03 -0.59
C ASN A 177 14.33 11.32 -1.43
N ARG A 178 15.38 12.13 -1.55
CA ARG A 178 15.32 13.39 -2.34
C ARG A 178 15.00 13.19 -3.81
N VAL A 179 15.32 12.06 -4.41
CA VAL A 179 15.07 11.79 -5.83
C VAL A 179 13.78 10.98 -6.06
N CYS A 180 13.23 10.36 -5.04
CA CYS A 180 12.02 9.57 -5.11
C CYS A 180 10.77 10.41 -4.80
N LYS A 181 9.69 10.22 -5.56
CA LYS A 181 8.38 10.82 -5.28
C LYS A 181 7.34 9.74 -5.14
N VAL A 182 6.53 9.78 -4.08
CA VAL A 182 5.35 8.91 -3.95
C VAL A 182 4.16 9.62 -4.58
N LYS A 183 3.47 8.93 -5.49
CA LYS A 183 2.30 9.48 -6.21
C LYS A 183 1.13 8.50 -6.17
N PRO A 184 -0.11 8.97 -6.15
CA PRO A 184 -1.27 8.12 -6.41
C PRO A 184 -1.27 7.69 -7.89
N ALA A 185 -1.82 6.50 -8.16
CA ALA A 185 -2.08 6.03 -9.52
C ALA A 185 -3.00 7.00 -10.26
N ALA A 186 -2.68 7.28 -11.53
CA ALA A 186 -3.39 8.26 -12.34
C ALA A 186 -4.50 7.66 -13.21
N LEU A 187 -4.40 6.37 -13.58
CA LEU A 187 -5.32 5.72 -14.52
C LEU A 187 -6.65 5.28 -13.87
N GLY A 188 -6.74 5.28 -12.55
CA GLY A 188 -7.97 4.97 -11.82
C GLY A 188 -8.58 3.63 -12.24
N GLU A 189 -9.88 3.62 -12.55
CA GLU A 189 -10.61 2.41 -12.95
C GLU A 189 -10.25 1.91 -14.37
N GLN A 190 -9.68 2.76 -15.21
CA GLN A 190 -9.23 2.41 -16.56
C GLN A 190 -7.91 1.62 -16.58
N ILE A 191 -7.27 1.43 -15.43
CA ILE A 191 -5.97 0.76 -15.33
C ILE A 191 -5.98 -0.65 -15.95
N GLY A 192 -7.11 -1.36 -15.89
CA GLY A 192 -7.27 -2.69 -16.50
C GLY A 192 -7.13 -2.67 -18.02
N ASP A 193 -7.78 -1.74 -18.69
CA ASP A 193 -7.75 -1.59 -20.14
C ASP A 193 -6.35 -1.19 -20.62
N TYR A 194 -5.77 -0.20 -19.96
CA TYR A 194 -4.40 0.24 -20.23
C TYR A 194 -3.35 -0.86 -19.92
N ALA A 195 -3.60 -1.71 -18.93
CA ALA A 195 -2.72 -2.82 -18.63
C ALA A 195 -2.71 -3.85 -19.77
N ALA A 196 -3.87 -4.22 -20.30
CA ALA A 196 -3.97 -5.12 -21.45
C ALA A 196 -3.26 -4.55 -22.70
N LEU A 197 -3.50 -3.29 -23.02
CA LEU A 197 -2.83 -2.57 -24.12
C LEU A 197 -1.31 -2.52 -23.93
N SER A 198 -0.87 -2.26 -22.69
CA SER A 198 0.57 -2.16 -22.38
C SER A 198 1.30 -3.49 -22.53
N VAL A 199 0.67 -4.59 -22.18
CA VAL A 199 1.24 -5.94 -22.35
C VAL A 199 1.34 -6.26 -23.85
N ALA A 200 0.28 -6.04 -24.62
CA ALA A 200 0.28 -6.25 -26.07
C ALA A 200 1.40 -5.45 -26.76
N ALA A 201 1.56 -4.18 -26.41
CA ALA A 201 2.61 -3.32 -26.98
C ALA A 201 4.02 -3.72 -26.52
N ASN A 202 4.18 -4.33 -25.34
CA ASN A 202 5.50 -4.76 -24.84
C ASN A 202 5.99 -6.10 -25.41
N LEU A 203 5.07 -6.87 -26.04
CA LEU A 203 5.42 -8.11 -26.75
C LEU A 203 5.91 -7.84 -28.18
N THR A 204 5.78 -6.61 -28.67
CA THR A 204 6.17 -6.19 -30.03
C THR A 204 7.47 -5.39 -30.07
N ASP A 205 8.03 -5.02 -28.91
CA ASP A 205 9.33 -4.35 -28.73
C ASP A 205 10.40 -5.39 -28.33
#